data_3eb13356a1eb87c57c3bcdf3e90a6611
#
_entry.id   3eb13356a1eb87c57c3bcdf3e90a6611
#
_cell.length_a   1.000
_cell.length_b   1.000
_cell.length_c   1.000
_cell.angle_alpha   90.00
_cell.angle_beta   90.00
_cell.angle_gamma   90.00
#
_symmetry.space_group_name_H-M   'P 1'
#
loop_
_entity.id
_entity.type
_entity.pdbx_description
1 polymer ?
#
loop_
_entity_poly.entity_id
_entity_poly.type
_entity_poly.pdbx_seq_one_letter_code
_entity_poly.pdbx_strand_id
1 'polypeptide(L)'
;MTKRAAAERALSEVGERMTARSTGEVADSRQHRPTACDVADLLLESASAGAHRIAVGAALVLEPVDVAAALDRGDREGASVERELARAEDAIESAIAGVQALVHALPNDEAILFAPEVEILRSLAPRIAERIVQGLTAEAAVAEETPGAVHDLVLEARARMLGALSGGRGRLLRALAAHGGEVVLVTAELTPSVVASLPDRVVAIVAVRDVGAGPMSHAAILARGRGLPLAYVASHVIDAIANGDMIVVDATATPARVWVSPTEALVAEARGRRDAQVTAARNVATSVPSFSHLAIALRVNVASLRDDVPRAADGIGLVRTELVFAGRSTAPSEREQAAAYAAIAAKARGARVIVRLFDAGGDKPTPWLATPSASGAARGIELLRMHETVLTTQLHAAVRARRHADIHVLLPLVRSAEDVVFVRALTDGSIPIGAMIETGAAVDDVEAIADAADFVCIGTNDLAAAALGVSRAEASMTIHPRLLRMIARVVAVSHARGRTVTICGEIAGDEHAALVLVGLGVDALSVAPSRVRPIARALSARTIDDCLGTADVALSEPTSHFMAHLNRVAAGGT
;
A
#
# COMPACT_ATOMS: atom_id res chain seq x y z
N MET A 1 -34.75 31.10 22.85
CA MET A 1 -34.07 31.36 21.57
C MET A 1 -33.33 30.11 21.18
N THR A 2 -33.74 29.44 20.11
CA THR A 2 -33.35 28.08 19.72
C THR A 2 -32.01 28.07 18.97
N LYS A 3 -31.23 26.99 19.14
CA LYS A 3 -29.93 26.74 18.44
C LYS A 3 -29.96 26.99 16.91
N ARG A 4 -31.14 26.97 16.32
CA ARG A 4 -31.37 27.25 14.89
C ARG A 4 -31.14 28.73 14.52
N ALA A 5 -31.57 29.65 15.40
CA ALA A 5 -31.38 31.09 15.19
C ALA A 5 -29.94 31.56 15.34
N ALA A 6 -29.11 30.82 16.09
CA ALA A 6 -27.69 31.08 16.22
C ALA A 6 -26.91 30.59 14.97
N ALA A 7 -27.32 29.46 14.38
CA ALA A 7 -26.72 28.94 13.15
C ALA A 7 -27.06 29.80 11.92
N GLU A 8 -28.29 30.34 11.84
CA GLU A 8 -28.70 31.24 10.75
C GLU A 8 -27.99 32.60 10.80
N ARG A 9 -27.64 33.11 11.99
CA ARG A 9 -26.79 34.31 12.11
C ARG A 9 -25.35 34.07 11.71
N ALA A 10 -24.77 32.94 12.07
CA ALA A 10 -23.41 32.59 11.70
C ALA A 10 -23.26 32.43 10.18
N LEU A 11 -24.27 31.88 9.49
CA LEU A 11 -24.29 31.74 8.01
C LEU A 11 -24.45 33.11 7.31
N SER A 12 -25.25 34.07 7.91
CA SER A 12 -25.39 35.41 7.36
C SER A 12 -24.09 36.23 7.47
N GLU A 13 -23.37 36.13 8.60
CA GLU A 13 -22.08 36.83 8.78
C GLU A 13 -20.96 36.30 7.88
N VAL A 14 -20.99 35.02 7.53
CA VAL A 14 -20.06 34.42 6.54
C VAL A 14 -20.39 34.90 5.11
N GLY A 15 -21.69 35.00 4.79
CA GLY A 15 -22.14 35.52 3.48
C GLY A 15 -21.76 36.99 3.24
N GLU A 16 -21.87 37.84 4.25
CA GLU A 16 -21.51 39.28 4.17
C GLU A 16 -19.99 39.50 4.05
N ARG A 17 -19.17 38.62 4.65
CA ARG A 17 -17.71 38.67 4.48
C ARG A 17 -17.25 38.21 3.11
N MET A 18 -17.98 37.37 2.42
CA MET A 18 -17.66 36.91 1.06
C MET A 18 -18.04 37.95 -0.02
N THR A 19 -19.12 38.70 0.18
CA THR A 19 -19.54 39.76 -0.75
C THR A 19 -18.75 41.05 -0.66
N ALA A 20 -18.12 41.35 0.47
CA ALA A 20 -17.26 42.52 0.65
C ALA A 20 -15.85 42.41 0.01
N ARG A 21 -15.49 41.22 -0.53
CA ARG A 21 -14.20 40.98 -1.20
C ARG A 21 -14.25 41.03 -2.73
N SER A 22 -15.41 41.25 -3.34
CA SER A 22 -15.57 41.21 -4.80
C SER A 22 -15.53 42.60 -5.50
N THR A 23 -15.23 43.68 -4.79
CA THR A 23 -15.06 45.02 -5.39
C THR A 23 -13.76 45.66 -4.91
N GLY A 24 -12.65 45.16 -5.38
CA GLY A 24 -11.32 45.73 -5.14
C GLY A 24 -10.42 45.40 -6.32
N GLU A 25 -9.92 46.46 -6.94
CA GLU A 25 -9.07 46.50 -8.13
C GLU A 25 -8.05 45.35 -8.22
N VAL A 26 -7.92 44.80 -9.43
CA VAL A 26 -6.80 43.93 -9.84
C VAL A 26 -5.53 44.79 -9.86
N ALA A 27 -4.86 44.87 -8.71
CA ALA A 27 -3.51 45.36 -8.63
C ALA A 27 -2.54 44.23 -8.95
N ASP A 28 -1.61 44.49 -9.83
CA ASP A 28 -0.54 43.61 -10.32
C ASP A 28 0.23 42.98 -9.15
N SER A 29 -0.11 41.72 -8.79
CA SER A 29 0.45 40.99 -7.64
C SER A 29 1.80 40.33 -7.90
N ARG A 30 2.54 40.78 -8.95
CA ARG A 30 3.85 40.21 -9.30
C ARG A 30 5.03 40.74 -8.49
N GLN A 31 4.85 41.59 -7.48
CA GLN A 31 5.96 42.21 -6.76
C GLN A 31 6.12 41.91 -5.28
N HIS A 32 5.42 40.92 -4.72
CA HIS A 32 5.74 40.43 -3.36
C HIS A 32 5.89 38.92 -3.36
N ARG A 33 7.09 38.44 -3.78
CA ARG A 33 7.54 37.10 -3.38
C ARG A 33 7.86 37.16 -1.88
N PRO A 34 7.27 36.29 -1.05
CA PRO A 34 7.69 36.20 0.35
C PRO A 34 9.15 35.79 0.37
N THR A 35 10.02 36.62 0.91
CA THR A 35 11.38 36.26 1.28
C THR A 35 11.33 35.15 2.31
N ALA A 36 11.97 34.00 2.00
CA ALA A 36 12.28 32.87 2.89
C ALA A 36 11.32 32.76 4.10
N CYS A 37 10.07 32.48 3.86
CA CYS A 37 9.13 32.21 4.93
C CYS A 37 9.28 30.74 5.29
N ASP A 38 9.55 30.44 6.56
CA ASP A 38 9.41 29.08 7.10
C ASP A 38 7.97 28.63 6.89
N VAL A 39 7.73 27.85 5.85
CA VAL A 39 6.44 27.19 5.57
C VAL A 39 6.21 26.05 6.59
N ALA A 40 7.09 25.95 7.60
CA ALA A 40 7.06 24.94 8.65
C ALA A 40 5.75 24.93 9.46
N ASP A 41 5.05 26.05 9.58
CA ASP A 41 3.81 26.16 10.38
C ASP A 41 2.53 25.76 9.61
N LEU A 42 2.64 25.37 8.33
CA LEU A 42 1.49 25.03 7.47
C LEU A 42 1.39 23.53 7.17
N LEU A 43 2.21 22.71 7.81
CA LEU A 43 2.30 21.29 7.53
C LEU A 43 1.26 20.47 8.29
N LEU A 44 0.27 20.00 7.57
CA LEU A 44 -0.66 18.97 8.01
C LEU A 44 -0.07 17.60 7.66
N GLU A 45 0.29 16.82 8.69
CA GLU A 45 0.65 15.38 8.66
C GLU A 45 1.41 14.86 7.43
N SER A 46 2.61 14.39 7.65
CA SER A 46 3.38 13.68 6.62
C SER A 46 3.02 12.20 6.57
N ALA A 47 2.92 11.68 5.36
CA ALA A 47 2.95 10.25 5.13
C ALA A 47 4.38 9.69 5.27
N SER A 48 5.05 9.97 6.39
CA SER A 48 6.37 9.42 6.64
C SER A 48 6.27 8.02 7.23
N ALA A 49 6.04 7.04 6.38
CA ALA A 49 6.25 5.67 6.77
C ALA A 49 7.15 5.02 5.73
N GLY A 50 8.44 4.90 6.03
CA GLY A 50 9.37 4.04 5.32
C GLY A 50 10.51 4.69 4.56
N ALA A 51 10.46 5.97 4.19
CA ALA A 51 11.62 6.66 3.65
C ALA A 51 11.94 7.89 4.52
N HIS A 52 12.61 7.68 5.65
CA HIS A 52 13.23 8.77 6.42
C HIS A 52 14.36 9.38 5.59
N ARG A 53 14.01 10.14 4.57
CA ARG A 53 14.97 10.68 3.61
C ARG A 53 14.84 12.18 3.48
N ILE A 54 15.95 12.80 3.18
CA ILE A 54 16.03 14.18 2.79
C ILE A 54 16.20 14.22 1.27
N ALA A 55 15.43 15.05 0.58
CA ALA A 55 15.54 15.26 -0.84
C ALA A 55 15.71 16.75 -1.14
N VAL A 56 16.48 17.06 -2.19
CA VAL A 56 16.75 18.40 -2.67
C VAL A 56 16.65 18.38 -4.19
N GLY A 57 15.81 19.22 -4.77
CA GLY A 57 15.65 19.26 -6.22
C GLY A 57 14.90 20.51 -6.68
N ALA A 58 14.91 20.76 -7.98
CA ALA A 58 14.10 21.80 -8.60
C ALA A 58 12.63 21.36 -8.65
N ALA A 59 11.71 22.27 -8.37
CA ALA A 59 10.28 22.04 -8.49
C ALA A 59 9.90 21.72 -9.93
N LEU A 60 9.18 20.63 -10.12
CA LEU A 60 8.44 20.31 -11.32
C LEU A 60 6.95 20.35 -10.98
N VAL A 61 6.30 21.47 -11.26
CA VAL A 61 4.86 21.63 -11.01
C VAL A 61 4.09 20.94 -12.14
N LEU A 62 3.32 19.93 -11.76
CA LEU A 62 2.41 19.23 -12.65
C LEU A 62 1.00 19.77 -12.41
N GLU A 63 0.51 20.56 -13.36
CA GLU A 63 -0.86 21.05 -13.32
C GLU A 63 -1.86 19.89 -13.37
N PRO A 64 -2.95 19.93 -12.59
CA PRO A 64 -4.00 18.94 -12.64
C PRO A 64 -4.62 18.87 -14.04
N VAL A 65 -5.25 17.75 -14.36
CA VAL A 65 -6.09 17.66 -15.56
C VAL A 65 -7.28 18.61 -15.34
N ASP A 66 -7.42 19.60 -16.20
CA ASP A 66 -8.47 20.62 -16.08
C ASP A 66 -9.83 20.01 -16.41
N VAL A 67 -10.45 19.39 -15.40
CA VAL A 67 -11.79 18.82 -15.46
C VAL A 67 -12.83 19.90 -15.71
N ALA A 68 -12.64 21.12 -15.17
CA ALA A 68 -13.57 22.23 -15.39
C ALA A 68 -13.55 22.68 -16.85
N ALA A 69 -12.36 22.79 -17.48
CA ALA A 69 -12.26 23.09 -18.90
C ALA A 69 -12.77 21.94 -19.80
N ALA A 70 -12.75 20.69 -19.32
CA ALA A 70 -13.36 19.58 -20.03
C ALA A 70 -14.91 19.64 -19.99
N LEU A 71 -15.48 20.02 -18.83
CA LEU A 71 -16.91 20.23 -18.64
C LEU A 71 -17.41 21.48 -19.38
N ASP A 72 -16.63 22.55 -19.40
CA ASP A 72 -16.98 23.82 -20.07
C ASP A 72 -17.05 23.68 -21.61
N ARG A 73 -16.37 22.67 -22.16
CA ARG A 73 -16.46 22.28 -23.59
C ARG A 73 -17.60 21.27 -23.85
N GLY A 74 -18.61 21.28 -22.99
CA GLY A 74 -19.60 20.23 -22.86
C GLY A 74 -20.50 20.00 -24.07
N ASP A 75 -20.81 21.04 -24.86
CA ASP A 75 -21.74 20.91 -26.00
C ASP A 75 -20.97 20.64 -27.30
N ARG A 76 -21.47 19.63 -28.00
CA ARG A 76 -20.90 19.12 -29.23
C ARG A 76 -21.32 19.96 -30.45
N GLU A 77 -20.96 21.24 -30.50
CA GLU A 77 -21.20 22.05 -31.69
C GLU A 77 -20.30 21.56 -32.84
N GLY A 78 -20.90 20.84 -33.81
CA GLY A 78 -20.28 20.49 -35.08
C GLY A 78 -19.45 19.20 -35.14
N ALA A 79 -19.29 18.43 -34.05
CA ALA A 79 -18.63 17.12 -34.09
C ALA A 79 -19.67 15.97 -34.26
N SER A 80 -19.34 14.95 -35.09
CA SER A 80 -20.23 13.80 -35.25
C SER A 80 -20.18 12.88 -34.04
N VAL A 81 -21.30 12.20 -33.73
CA VAL A 81 -21.39 11.20 -32.65
C VAL A 81 -20.33 10.12 -32.83
N GLU A 82 -20.20 9.62 -34.07
CA GLU A 82 -19.23 8.56 -34.38
C GLU A 82 -17.80 8.98 -34.08
N ARG A 83 -17.45 10.24 -34.34
CA ARG A 83 -16.12 10.75 -34.06
C ARG A 83 -15.84 10.84 -32.56
N GLU A 84 -16.78 11.31 -31.77
CA GLU A 84 -16.62 11.41 -30.31
C GLU A 84 -16.62 10.03 -29.65
N LEU A 85 -17.44 9.08 -30.14
CA LEU A 85 -17.40 7.69 -29.70
C LEU A 85 -16.03 7.06 -29.98
N ALA A 86 -15.49 7.21 -31.18
CA ALA A 86 -14.18 6.69 -31.55
C ALA A 86 -13.06 7.30 -30.67
N ARG A 87 -13.13 8.61 -30.37
CA ARG A 87 -12.18 9.26 -29.47
C ARG A 87 -12.25 8.69 -28.04
N ALA A 88 -13.45 8.43 -27.53
CA ALA A 88 -13.64 7.84 -26.20
C ALA A 88 -13.15 6.38 -26.16
N GLU A 89 -13.43 5.58 -27.18
CA GLU A 89 -12.94 4.22 -27.32
C GLU A 89 -11.41 4.18 -27.35
N ASP A 90 -10.77 4.99 -28.20
CA ASP A 90 -9.30 5.13 -28.27
C ASP A 90 -8.70 5.55 -26.92
N ALA A 91 -9.36 6.43 -26.19
CA ALA A 91 -8.92 6.88 -24.87
C ALA A 91 -9.02 5.77 -23.82
N ILE A 92 -10.09 4.99 -23.83
CA ILE A 92 -10.29 3.85 -22.94
C ILE A 92 -9.25 2.76 -23.25
N GLU A 93 -9.04 2.41 -24.52
CA GLU A 93 -8.04 1.43 -24.94
C GLU A 93 -6.62 1.89 -24.56
N SER A 94 -6.30 3.16 -24.77
CA SER A 94 -5.04 3.75 -24.37
C SER A 94 -4.84 3.72 -22.85
N ALA A 95 -5.90 3.99 -22.09
CA ALA A 95 -5.87 3.91 -20.63
C ALA A 95 -5.63 2.46 -20.17
N ILE A 96 -6.36 1.48 -20.74
CA ILE A 96 -6.21 0.05 -20.44
C ILE A 96 -4.80 -0.42 -20.79
N ALA A 97 -4.29 -0.10 -21.98
CA ALA A 97 -2.92 -0.43 -22.38
C ALA A 97 -1.88 0.18 -21.42
N GLY A 98 -2.14 1.39 -20.93
CA GLY A 98 -1.33 2.06 -19.93
C GLY A 98 -1.28 1.33 -18.59
N VAL A 99 -2.43 0.87 -18.10
CA VAL A 99 -2.52 0.06 -16.86
C VAL A 99 -1.80 -1.27 -17.06
N GLN A 100 -2.03 -1.95 -18.17
CA GLN A 100 -1.38 -3.22 -18.47
C GLN A 100 0.15 -3.08 -18.56
N ALA A 101 0.65 -2.01 -19.17
CA ALA A 101 2.07 -1.72 -19.24
C ALA A 101 2.67 -1.48 -17.83
N LEU A 102 1.93 -0.80 -16.93
CA LEU A 102 2.33 -0.64 -15.53
C LEU A 102 2.36 -1.97 -14.78
N VAL A 103 1.30 -2.78 -14.91
CA VAL A 103 1.23 -4.12 -14.32
C VAL A 103 2.41 -4.99 -14.75
N HIS A 104 2.85 -4.88 -16.01
CA HIS A 104 4.03 -5.61 -16.51
C HIS A 104 5.37 -5.04 -16.02
N ALA A 105 5.43 -3.75 -15.74
CA ALA A 105 6.68 -3.08 -15.35
C ALA A 105 6.92 -3.07 -13.83
N LEU A 106 5.86 -3.17 -13.04
CA LEU A 106 5.91 -3.10 -11.58
C LEU A 106 6.17 -4.48 -10.95
N PRO A 107 6.75 -4.52 -9.74
CA PRO A 107 6.70 -5.70 -8.88
C PRO A 107 5.25 -6.17 -8.67
N ASN A 108 5.04 -7.48 -8.54
CA ASN A 108 3.68 -8.06 -8.51
C ASN A 108 2.82 -7.56 -7.34
N ASP A 109 3.41 -7.24 -6.21
CA ASP A 109 2.73 -6.67 -5.04
C ASP A 109 2.22 -5.23 -5.29
N GLU A 110 2.95 -4.45 -6.08
CA GLU A 110 2.51 -3.13 -6.55
C GLU A 110 1.54 -3.26 -7.74
N ALA A 111 1.80 -4.18 -8.66
CA ALA A 111 0.99 -4.41 -9.87
C ALA A 111 -0.47 -4.77 -9.56
N ILE A 112 -0.71 -5.47 -8.45
CA ILE A 112 -2.05 -5.90 -8.05
C ILE A 112 -2.98 -4.73 -7.72
N LEU A 113 -2.43 -3.58 -7.33
CA LEU A 113 -3.20 -2.37 -7.05
C LEU A 113 -3.90 -1.82 -8.31
N PHE A 114 -3.38 -2.16 -9.50
CA PHE A 114 -3.88 -1.69 -10.78
C PHE A 114 -4.79 -2.71 -11.50
N ALA A 115 -4.83 -3.97 -11.05
CA ALA A 115 -5.63 -5.00 -11.71
C ALA A 115 -7.14 -4.68 -11.76
N PRO A 116 -7.78 -4.14 -10.70
CA PRO A 116 -9.18 -3.75 -10.73
C PRO A 116 -9.46 -2.57 -11.65
N GLU A 117 -8.47 -1.71 -11.93
CA GLU A 117 -8.66 -0.51 -12.74
C GLU A 117 -9.02 -0.81 -14.20
N VAL A 118 -8.48 -1.90 -14.76
CA VAL A 118 -8.84 -2.35 -16.11
C VAL A 118 -10.33 -2.70 -16.22
N GLU A 119 -10.89 -3.35 -15.19
CA GLU A 119 -12.31 -3.71 -15.16
C GLU A 119 -13.18 -2.47 -14.98
N ILE A 120 -12.75 -1.52 -14.17
CA ILE A 120 -13.44 -0.24 -14.00
C ILE A 120 -13.44 0.53 -15.32
N LEU A 121 -12.29 0.67 -15.99
CA LEU A 121 -12.21 1.34 -17.30
C LEU A 121 -13.19 0.73 -18.30
N ARG A 122 -13.31 -0.60 -18.36
CA ARG A 122 -14.30 -1.28 -19.21
C ARG A 122 -15.73 -1.02 -18.79
N SER A 123 -16.00 -0.99 -17.48
CA SER A 123 -17.35 -0.77 -16.95
C SER A 123 -17.86 0.67 -17.17
N LEU A 124 -16.96 1.63 -17.32
CA LEU A 124 -17.30 3.03 -17.62
C LEU A 124 -17.68 3.25 -19.10
N ALA A 125 -17.17 2.44 -20.03
CA ALA A 125 -17.35 2.61 -21.46
C ALA A 125 -18.82 2.77 -21.90
N PRO A 126 -19.80 1.93 -21.46
CA PRO A 126 -21.20 2.08 -21.87
C PRO A 126 -21.81 3.40 -21.41
N ARG A 127 -21.50 3.87 -20.21
CA ARG A 127 -22.03 5.12 -19.64
C ARG A 127 -21.47 6.35 -20.36
N ILE A 128 -20.18 6.32 -20.68
CA ILE A 128 -19.52 7.36 -21.47
C ILE A 128 -20.14 7.43 -22.86
N ALA A 129 -20.33 6.28 -23.52
CA ALA A 129 -20.96 6.21 -24.82
C ALA A 129 -22.42 6.75 -24.81
N GLU A 130 -23.22 6.42 -23.79
CA GLU A 130 -24.57 6.94 -23.61
C GLU A 130 -24.60 8.47 -23.52
N ARG A 131 -23.69 9.07 -22.73
CA ARG A 131 -23.60 10.53 -22.61
C ARG A 131 -23.16 11.21 -23.89
N ILE A 132 -22.27 10.60 -24.67
CA ILE A 132 -21.89 11.09 -25.99
C ILE A 132 -23.09 11.09 -26.95
N VAL A 133 -23.89 10.03 -26.90
CA VAL A 133 -25.15 9.97 -27.69
C VAL A 133 -26.13 11.06 -27.25
N GLN A 134 -26.17 11.41 -25.96
CA GLN A 134 -26.99 12.49 -25.41
C GLN A 134 -26.48 13.90 -25.75
N GLY A 135 -25.32 14.04 -26.38
CA GLY A 135 -24.82 15.32 -26.89
C GLY A 135 -23.51 15.82 -26.33
N LEU A 136 -22.88 15.12 -25.37
CA LEU A 136 -21.60 15.53 -24.78
C LEU A 136 -20.42 15.22 -25.70
N THR A 137 -19.31 15.98 -25.50
CA THR A 137 -18.00 15.59 -26.04
C THR A 137 -17.42 14.42 -25.28
N ALA A 138 -16.43 13.73 -25.83
CA ALA A 138 -15.74 12.64 -25.15
C ALA A 138 -15.11 13.10 -23.81
N GLU A 139 -14.51 14.30 -23.79
CA GLU A 139 -13.93 14.88 -22.58
C GLU A 139 -15.00 15.16 -21.51
N ALA A 140 -16.11 15.77 -21.87
CA ALA A 140 -17.19 16.08 -20.95
C ALA A 140 -17.85 14.80 -20.40
N ALA A 141 -18.10 13.82 -21.26
CA ALA A 141 -18.67 12.54 -20.87
C ALA A 141 -17.80 11.77 -19.86
N VAL A 142 -16.47 11.84 -20.00
CA VAL A 142 -15.52 11.28 -19.05
C VAL A 142 -15.44 12.11 -17.77
N ALA A 143 -15.44 13.45 -17.88
CA ALA A 143 -15.34 14.35 -16.74
C ALA A 143 -16.55 14.25 -15.79
N GLU A 144 -17.73 13.93 -16.31
CA GLU A 144 -18.95 13.73 -15.53
C GLU A 144 -18.99 12.42 -14.71
N GLU A 145 -18.02 11.53 -14.91
CA GLU A 145 -17.95 10.31 -14.08
C GLU A 145 -17.69 10.68 -12.62
N THR A 146 -18.72 10.48 -11.80
CA THR A 146 -18.66 10.74 -10.36
C THR A 146 -18.29 9.47 -9.60
N PRO A 147 -17.38 9.56 -8.62
CA PRO A 147 -16.99 8.42 -7.81
C PRO A 147 -18.15 7.92 -6.94
N GLY A 148 -18.36 6.60 -6.95
CA GLY A 148 -19.26 5.90 -6.04
C GLY A 148 -18.48 5.21 -4.89
N ALA A 149 -18.84 3.99 -4.57
CA ALA A 149 -18.21 3.19 -3.50
C ALA A 149 -16.72 2.85 -3.74
N VAL A 150 -16.21 2.99 -4.96
CA VAL A 150 -14.79 2.76 -5.36
C VAL A 150 -14.14 4.07 -5.81
N HIS A 151 -14.23 5.08 -4.96
CA HIS A 151 -13.87 6.47 -5.23
C HIS A 151 -12.50 6.63 -5.94
N ASP A 152 -11.43 6.09 -5.36
CA ASP A 152 -10.06 6.30 -5.83
C ASP A 152 -9.82 5.67 -7.22
N LEU A 153 -10.38 4.49 -7.48
CA LEU A 153 -10.20 3.79 -8.75
C LEU A 153 -10.96 4.47 -9.91
N VAL A 154 -12.14 5.04 -9.64
CA VAL A 154 -12.88 5.79 -10.65
C VAL A 154 -12.20 7.12 -10.95
N LEU A 155 -11.65 7.80 -9.94
CA LEU A 155 -10.85 9.02 -10.13
C LEU A 155 -9.61 8.74 -10.98
N GLU A 156 -8.89 7.65 -10.70
CA GLU A 156 -7.73 7.23 -11.46
C GLU A 156 -8.08 6.92 -12.92
N ALA A 157 -9.13 6.12 -13.15
CA ALA A 157 -9.63 5.79 -14.48
C ALA A 157 -10.02 7.05 -15.26
N ARG A 158 -10.73 8.00 -14.62
CA ARG A 158 -11.09 9.28 -15.20
C ARG A 158 -9.85 10.11 -15.58
N ALA A 159 -8.90 10.25 -14.68
CA ALA A 159 -7.68 10.98 -14.92
C ALA A 159 -6.87 10.41 -16.10
N ARG A 160 -6.81 9.08 -16.23
CA ARG A 160 -6.15 8.41 -17.36
C ARG A 160 -6.87 8.66 -18.69
N MET A 161 -8.18 8.54 -18.71
CA MET A 161 -8.98 8.77 -19.93
C MET A 161 -8.87 10.23 -20.39
N LEU A 162 -9.03 11.20 -19.47
CA LEU A 162 -8.84 12.62 -19.77
C LEU A 162 -7.41 12.92 -20.23
N GLY A 163 -6.42 12.29 -19.60
CA GLY A 163 -5.03 12.33 -20.03
C GLY A 163 -4.83 11.82 -21.45
N ALA A 164 -5.47 10.72 -21.83
CA ALA A 164 -5.41 10.15 -23.18
C ALA A 164 -6.08 11.08 -24.20
N LEU A 165 -7.28 11.60 -23.90
CA LEU A 165 -8.00 12.56 -24.74
C LEU A 165 -7.25 13.86 -24.98
N SER A 166 -6.52 14.35 -23.98
CA SER A 166 -5.72 15.59 -24.05
C SER A 166 -4.30 15.39 -24.56
N GLY A 167 -3.93 14.18 -25.02
CA GLY A 167 -2.56 13.85 -25.41
C GLY A 167 -1.56 13.79 -24.24
N GLY A 168 -2.03 13.54 -23.03
CA GLY A 168 -1.37 13.79 -21.75
C GLY A 168 -0.22 12.89 -21.34
N ARG A 169 0.00 11.71 -21.97
CA ARG A 169 1.23 10.92 -21.72
C ARG A 169 2.52 11.70 -22.00
N GLY A 170 2.43 12.71 -22.87
CA GLY A 170 3.57 13.58 -23.18
C GLY A 170 3.82 14.71 -22.17
N ARG A 171 2.86 15.07 -21.30
CA ARG A 171 3.01 16.25 -20.43
C ARG A 171 4.08 16.07 -19.36
N LEU A 172 3.96 15.04 -18.53
CA LEU A 172 4.95 14.72 -17.48
C LEU A 172 6.32 14.46 -18.10
N LEU A 173 6.39 13.65 -19.17
CA LEU A 173 7.65 13.33 -19.85
C LEU A 173 8.27 14.56 -20.51
N ARG A 174 7.47 15.45 -21.14
CA ARG A 174 7.97 16.71 -21.71
C ARG A 174 8.43 17.68 -20.62
N ALA A 175 7.66 17.84 -19.55
CA ALA A 175 8.02 18.65 -18.41
C ALA A 175 9.32 18.14 -17.76
N LEU A 176 9.44 16.83 -17.58
CA LEU A 176 10.67 16.19 -17.12
C LEU A 176 11.84 16.43 -18.10
N ALA A 177 11.63 16.32 -19.42
CA ALA A 177 12.68 16.53 -20.41
C ALA A 177 13.24 17.97 -20.41
N ALA A 178 12.43 18.94 -20.03
CA ALA A 178 12.84 20.34 -19.94
C ALA A 178 13.71 20.66 -18.71
N HIS A 179 13.76 19.78 -17.71
CA HIS A 179 14.53 19.97 -16.47
C HIS A 179 15.77 19.07 -16.47
N GLY A 180 16.94 19.66 -16.20
CA GLY A 180 18.17 18.92 -15.94
C GLY A 180 18.33 18.63 -14.42
N GLY A 181 18.84 17.45 -14.08
CA GLY A 181 19.16 17.11 -12.69
C GLY A 181 18.00 16.51 -11.88
N GLU A 182 18.15 16.54 -10.55
CA GLU A 182 17.17 16.04 -9.60
C GLU A 182 15.98 17.00 -9.49
N VAL A 183 14.75 16.45 -9.50
CA VAL A 183 13.52 17.22 -9.42
C VAL A 183 12.63 16.75 -8.29
N VAL A 184 11.89 17.67 -7.69
CA VAL A 184 10.79 17.39 -6.76
C VAL A 184 9.48 17.59 -7.52
N LEU A 185 8.68 16.53 -7.63
CA LEU A 185 7.36 16.62 -8.24
C LEU A 185 6.42 17.38 -7.30
N VAL A 186 5.78 18.43 -7.82
CA VAL A 186 4.75 19.21 -7.12
C VAL A 186 3.44 19.04 -7.87
N THR A 187 2.40 18.54 -7.21
CA THR A 187 1.11 18.28 -7.88
C THR A 187 -0.07 18.46 -6.94
N ALA A 188 -1.17 19.00 -7.47
CA ALA A 188 -2.43 19.04 -6.75
C ALA A 188 -3.09 17.65 -6.67
N GLU A 189 -2.93 16.82 -7.70
CA GLU A 189 -3.46 15.46 -7.75
C GLU A 189 -2.32 14.45 -7.84
N LEU A 190 -2.21 13.55 -6.86
CA LEU A 190 -1.24 12.46 -6.87
C LEU A 190 -1.95 11.13 -7.09
N THR A 191 -1.74 10.55 -8.27
CA THR A 191 -2.32 9.26 -8.61
C THR A 191 -1.27 8.14 -8.57
N PRO A 192 -1.67 6.88 -8.32
CA PRO A 192 -0.77 5.74 -8.34
C PRO A 192 0.01 5.62 -9.66
N SER A 193 -0.64 5.91 -10.78
CA SER A 193 -0.01 5.86 -12.10
C SER A 193 1.07 6.89 -12.32
N VAL A 194 0.88 8.09 -11.78
CA VAL A 194 1.92 9.14 -11.79
C VAL A 194 3.13 8.62 -11.03
N VAL A 195 2.94 8.15 -9.79
CA VAL A 195 4.04 7.64 -8.95
C VAL A 195 4.78 6.48 -9.63
N ALA A 196 4.04 5.51 -10.20
CA ALA A 196 4.61 4.34 -10.87
C ALA A 196 5.47 4.72 -12.09
N SER A 197 5.11 5.80 -12.80
CA SER A 197 5.80 6.25 -14.01
C SER A 197 6.97 7.23 -13.78
N LEU A 198 7.23 7.63 -12.52
CA LEU A 198 8.30 8.59 -12.20
C LEU A 198 9.68 7.98 -12.49
N PRO A 199 10.58 8.68 -13.19
CA PRO A 199 11.97 8.26 -13.35
C PRO A 199 12.78 8.54 -12.08
N ASP A 200 13.93 7.86 -11.94
CA ASP A 200 14.81 7.93 -10.75
C ASP A 200 15.30 9.33 -10.38
N ARG A 201 15.29 10.27 -11.33
CA ARG A 201 15.65 11.67 -11.08
C ARG A 201 14.59 12.45 -10.31
N VAL A 202 13.37 11.93 -10.17
CA VAL A 202 12.39 12.49 -9.25
C VAL A 202 12.75 11.97 -7.87
N VAL A 203 13.18 12.88 -7.00
CA VAL A 203 13.76 12.54 -5.70
C VAL A 203 12.80 12.73 -4.52
N ALA A 204 11.68 13.43 -4.73
CA ALA A 204 10.60 13.59 -3.75
C ALA A 204 9.30 14.02 -4.44
N ILE A 205 8.21 13.97 -3.68
CA ILE A 205 6.88 14.41 -4.11
C ILE A 205 6.31 15.35 -3.04
N VAL A 206 5.73 16.47 -3.50
CA VAL A 206 4.90 17.38 -2.70
C VAL A 206 3.52 17.40 -3.33
N ALA A 207 2.50 17.03 -2.58
CA ALA A 207 1.12 16.90 -3.07
C ALA A 207 0.12 17.61 -2.17
N VAL A 208 -1.05 17.98 -2.71
CA VAL A 208 -2.16 18.49 -1.89
C VAL A 208 -2.79 17.33 -1.13
N ARG A 209 -3.16 17.59 0.12
CA ARG A 209 -4.00 16.69 0.90
C ARG A 209 -5.46 16.93 0.51
N ASP A 210 -6.02 16.06 -0.29
CA ASP A 210 -7.44 16.06 -0.64
C ASP A 210 -8.20 14.90 0.02
N VAL A 211 -9.53 14.90 -0.06
CA VAL A 211 -10.40 13.81 0.45
C VAL A 211 -10.05 12.53 -0.33
N GLY A 212 -9.48 11.54 0.37
CA GLY A 212 -8.95 10.29 -0.22
C GLY A 212 -7.43 10.26 -0.43
N ALA A 213 -6.75 11.42 -0.49
CA ALA A 213 -5.30 11.51 -0.54
C ALA A 213 -4.72 11.58 0.88
N GLY A 214 -4.21 10.49 1.39
CA GLY A 214 -3.60 10.42 2.72
C GLY A 214 -2.42 9.46 2.76
N PRO A 215 -1.78 9.31 3.92
CA PRO A 215 -0.64 8.40 4.11
C PRO A 215 -0.92 6.95 3.69
N MET A 216 -2.18 6.57 3.62
CA MET A 216 -2.66 5.21 3.29
C MET A 216 -3.19 5.10 1.86
N SER A 217 -3.16 6.18 1.05
CA SER A 217 -3.55 6.10 -0.36
C SER A 217 -2.62 5.17 -1.15
N HIS A 218 -3.12 4.56 -2.22
CA HIS A 218 -2.33 3.71 -3.11
C HIS A 218 -1.09 4.44 -3.66
N ALA A 219 -1.22 5.73 -3.98
CA ALA A 219 -0.10 6.56 -4.41
C ALA A 219 0.98 6.72 -3.32
N ALA A 220 0.55 6.90 -2.06
CA ALA A 220 1.48 7.00 -0.92
C ALA A 220 2.19 5.67 -0.65
N ILE A 221 1.49 4.53 -0.76
CA ILE A 221 2.06 3.20 -0.61
C ILE A 221 3.13 2.96 -1.69
N LEU A 222 2.84 3.30 -2.95
CA LEU A 222 3.81 3.18 -4.06
C LEU A 222 5.02 4.11 -3.89
N ALA A 223 4.80 5.38 -3.51
CA ALA A 223 5.89 6.32 -3.26
C ALA A 223 6.83 5.78 -2.16
N ARG A 224 6.25 5.20 -1.12
CA ARG A 224 6.98 4.54 -0.02
C ARG A 224 7.75 3.32 -0.49
N GLY A 225 7.12 2.42 -1.27
CA GLY A 225 7.77 1.24 -1.86
C GLY A 225 8.98 1.63 -2.71
N ARG A 226 8.89 2.74 -3.44
CA ARG A 226 9.99 3.31 -4.23
C ARG A 226 11.00 4.12 -3.42
N GLY A 227 10.80 4.30 -2.12
CA GLY A 227 11.65 5.10 -1.25
C GLY A 227 11.63 6.60 -1.58
N LEU A 228 10.55 7.10 -2.18
CA LEU A 228 10.35 8.51 -2.48
C LEU A 228 9.73 9.22 -1.27
N PRO A 229 10.40 10.25 -0.69
CA PRO A 229 9.78 11.12 0.29
C PRO A 229 8.52 11.76 -0.28
N LEU A 230 7.42 11.70 0.45
CA LEU A 230 6.14 12.31 0.09
C LEU A 230 5.69 13.23 1.21
N ALA A 231 5.47 14.49 0.90
CA ALA A 231 4.90 15.47 1.79
C ALA A 231 3.54 15.95 1.27
N TYR A 232 2.54 16.01 2.15
CA TYR A 232 1.26 16.61 1.85
C TYR A 232 1.21 18.04 2.40
N VAL A 233 0.76 18.97 1.57
CA VAL A 233 0.65 20.39 1.91
C VAL A 233 -0.75 20.92 1.58
N ALA A 234 -1.11 22.08 2.11
CA ALA A 234 -2.35 22.74 1.73
C ALA A 234 -2.27 23.28 0.28
N SER A 235 -3.42 23.40 -0.41
CA SER A 235 -3.47 23.81 -1.82
C SER A 235 -2.77 25.14 -2.09
N HIS A 236 -2.98 26.14 -1.23
CA HIS A 236 -2.34 27.46 -1.37
C HIS A 236 -0.80 27.43 -1.34
N VAL A 237 -0.19 26.38 -0.78
CA VAL A 237 1.27 26.19 -0.78
C VAL A 237 1.74 25.79 -2.17
N ILE A 238 1.00 24.91 -2.85
CA ILE A 238 1.33 24.51 -4.23
C ILE A 238 1.18 25.68 -5.19
N ASP A 239 0.16 26.51 -5.02
CA ASP A 239 -0.09 27.69 -5.84
C ASP A 239 1.05 28.73 -5.75
N ALA A 240 1.80 28.71 -4.65
CA ALA A 240 2.96 29.59 -4.44
C ALA A 240 4.28 29.05 -5.04
N ILE A 241 4.31 27.80 -5.48
CA ILE A 241 5.51 27.14 -6.03
C ILE A 241 5.55 27.32 -7.55
N ALA A 242 6.67 27.84 -8.06
CA ALA A 242 6.90 27.93 -9.48
C ALA A 242 7.82 26.81 -9.99
N ASN A 243 7.67 26.44 -11.28
CA ASN A 243 8.61 25.51 -11.92
C ASN A 243 10.04 26.03 -11.81
N GLY A 244 10.95 25.16 -11.36
CA GLY A 244 12.36 25.49 -11.18
C GLY A 244 12.73 26.03 -9.80
N ASP A 245 11.76 26.35 -8.92
CA ASP A 245 12.06 26.74 -7.55
C ASP A 245 12.82 25.61 -6.84
N MET A 246 13.86 25.95 -6.08
CA MET A 246 14.57 24.95 -5.28
C MET A 246 13.68 24.49 -4.12
N ILE A 247 13.54 23.19 -3.94
CA ILE A 247 12.77 22.60 -2.85
C ILE A 247 13.64 21.64 -2.05
N VAL A 248 13.52 21.73 -0.72
CA VAL A 248 14.03 20.74 0.22
C VAL A 248 12.85 20.05 0.88
N VAL A 249 12.84 18.70 0.87
CA VAL A 249 11.89 17.87 1.59
C VAL A 249 12.65 17.07 2.64
N ASP A 250 12.36 17.29 3.92
CA ASP A 250 12.89 16.50 5.03
C ASP A 250 11.78 15.61 5.63
N ALA A 251 11.74 14.37 5.20
CA ALA A 251 10.82 13.34 5.72
C ALA A 251 11.41 12.57 6.91
N THR A 252 12.52 13.02 7.51
CA THR A 252 13.06 12.43 8.74
C THR A 252 12.32 12.90 9.99
N ALA A 253 11.61 14.03 9.88
CA ALA A 253 10.76 14.57 10.93
C ALA A 253 9.29 14.15 10.73
N THR A 254 8.52 14.11 11.81
CA THR A 254 7.06 13.92 11.79
C THR A 254 6.42 15.11 12.49
N PRO A 255 5.69 15.96 11.77
CA PRO A 255 5.45 15.95 10.32
C PRO A 255 6.70 16.22 9.47
N ALA A 256 6.70 15.79 8.20
CA ALA A 256 7.78 16.12 7.26
C ALA A 256 7.83 17.64 7.03
N ARG A 257 9.01 18.15 6.72
CA ARG A 257 9.22 19.60 6.46
C ARG A 257 9.50 19.83 4.99
N VAL A 258 8.92 20.89 4.45
CA VAL A 258 9.15 21.33 3.08
C VAL A 258 9.59 22.79 3.11
N TRP A 259 10.69 23.10 2.44
CA TRP A 259 11.16 24.48 2.24
C TRP A 259 11.13 24.80 0.75
N VAL A 260 10.50 25.90 0.42
CA VAL A 260 10.43 26.45 -0.94
C VAL A 260 11.41 27.60 -1.03
N SER A 261 12.25 27.60 -2.07
CA SER A 261 13.32 28.59 -2.27
C SER A 261 14.21 28.79 -1.03
N PRO A 262 14.74 27.70 -0.44
CA PRO A 262 15.56 27.73 0.77
C PRO A 262 16.87 28.49 0.52
N THR A 263 17.51 28.96 1.60
CA THR A 263 18.86 29.55 1.51
C THR A 263 19.89 28.53 1.03
N GLU A 264 20.96 29.00 0.40
CA GLU A 264 22.07 28.12 -0.04
C GLU A 264 22.67 27.32 1.12
N ALA A 265 22.73 27.89 2.32
CA ALA A 265 23.21 27.22 3.53
C ALA A 265 22.31 26.03 3.89
N LEU A 266 20.97 26.18 3.86
CA LEU A 266 20.04 25.10 4.14
C LEU A 266 20.10 24.00 3.06
N VAL A 267 20.24 24.38 1.79
CA VAL A 267 20.45 23.43 0.68
C VAL A 267 21.73 22.61 0.90
N ALA A 268 22.83 23.25 1.28
CA ALA A 268 24.11 22.60 1.53
C ALA A 268 24.01 21.64 2.74
N GLU A 269 23.36 22.08 3.83
CA GLU A 269 23.09 21.24 5.00
C GLU A 269 22.25 20.01 4.63
N ALA A 270 21.13 20.21 3.93
CA ALA A 270 20.22 19.14 3.51
C ALA A 270 20.94 18.12 2.60
N ARG A 271 21.77 18.58 1.67
CA ARG A 271 22.60 17.69 0.84
C ARG A 271 23.60 16.91 1.68
N GLY A 272 24.31 17.56 2.61
CA GLY A 272 25.25 16.90 3.51
C GLY A 272 24.57 15.82 4.36
N ARG A 273 23.40 16.11 4.92
CA ARG A 273 22.59 15.13 5.69
C ARG A 273 22.12 13.97 4.82
N ARG A 274 21.67 14.24 3.58
CA ARG A 274 21.28 13.20 2.61
C ARG A 274 22.46 12.29 2.27
N ASP A 275 23.60 12.85 1.95
CA ASP A 275 24.79 12.10 1.56
C ASP A 275 25.34 11.26 2.73
N ALA A 276 25.27 11.78 3.94
CA ALA A 276 25.55 11.01 5.17
C ALA A 276 24.60 9.84 5.35
N GLN A 277 23.29 10.02 5.09
CA GLN A 277 22.29 8.94 5.13
C GLN A 277 22.57 7.88 4.06
N VAL A 278 22.86 8.28 2.81
CA VAL A 278 23.21 7.35 1.72
C VAL A 278 24.49 6.57 2.06
N THR A 279 25.50 7.25 2.60
CA THR A 279 26.76 6.61 3.03
C THR A 279 26.53 5.66 4.19
N ALA A 280 25.74 6.07 5.19
CA ALA A 280 25.36 5.19 6.31
C ALA A 280 24.58 3.97 5.80
N ALA A 281 23.63 4.16 4.89
CA ALA A 281 22.87 3.06 4.28
C ALA A 281 23.78 2.11 3.48
N ARG A 282 24.77 2.63 2.75
CA ARG A 282 25.78 1.81 2.05
C ARG A 282 26.68 1.05 2.99
N ASN A 283 27.17 1.67 4.06
CA ASN A 283 28.03 1.03 5.04
C ASN A 283 27.27 -0.04 5.85
N VAL A 284 26.00 0.19 6.12
CA VAL A 284 25.09 -0.80 6.73
C VAL A 284 24.70 -1.91 5.75
N ALA A 285 24.85 -1.69 4.44
CA ALA A 285 24.53 -2.68 3.41
C ALA A 285 25.42 -3.93 3.45
N THR A 286 26.57 -3.89 4.15
CA THR A 286 27.54 -4.98 4.18
C THR A 286 27.36 -5.96 5.34
N SER A 287 26.67 -5.60 6.44
CA SER A 287 26.35 -6.55 7.53
C SER A 287 24.94 -6.32 8.07
N VAL A 288 24.16 -7.39 8.20
CA VAL A 288 22.91 -7.37 8.97
C VAL A 288 23.29 -7.69 10.42
N PRO A 289 22.93 -6.83 11.41
CA PRO A 289 23.24 -7.10 12.81
C PRO A 289 22.57 -8.40 13.26
N SER A 290 23.27 -9.19 14.08
CA SER A 290 22.70 -10.39 14.68
C SER A 290 21.73 -10.01 15.80
N PHE A 291 20.58 -10.67 15.81
CA PHE A 291 19.55 -10.59 16.86
C PHE A 291 19.22 -11.97 17.44
N SER A 292 20.11 -12.94 17.27
CA SER A 292 19.95 -14.33 17.73
C SER A 292 19.65 -14.47 19.23
N HIS A 293 20.00 -13.46 20.03
CA HIS A 293 19.69 -13.40 21.45
C HIS A 293 18.18 -13.27 21.78
N LEU A 294 17.36 -12.87 20.79
CA LEU A 294 15.90 -12.80 20.95
C LEU A 294 15.18 -14.10 20.61
N ALA A 295 15.91 -15.11 20.12
CA ALA A 295 15.35 -16.42 19.72
C ALA A 295 14.15 -16.33 18.74
N ILE A 296 14.13 -15.33 17.87
CA ILE A 296 13.10 -15.11 16.87
C ILE A 296 13.66 -15.33 15.47
N ALA A 297 12.88 -15.92 14.56
CA ALA A 297 13.22 -16.04 13.14
C ALA A 297 12.68 -14.84 12.34
N LEU A 298 13.50 -14.31 11.42
CA LEU A 298 13.09 -13.27 10.49
C LEU A 298 13.01 -13.84 9.08
N ARG A 299 11.78 -14.00 8.58
CA ARG A 299 11.48 -14.58 7.27
C ARG A 299 10.97 -13.53 6.30
N VAL A 300 10.86 -13.89 5.01
CA VAL A 300 10.34 -12.98 3.97
C VAL A 300 9.00 -13.43 3.41
N ASN A 301 8.19 -12.45 3.03
CA ASN A 301 7.03 -12.62 2.18
C ASN A 301 7.47 -12.54 0.72
N VAL A 302 7.03 -13.50 -0.11
CA VAL A 302 7.31 -13.58 -1.55
C VAL A 302 5.99 -13.52 -2.30
N ALA A 303 5.90 -12.63 -3.26
CA ALA A 303 4.73 -12.40 -4.12
C ALA A 303 5.03 -12.71 -5.60
N SER A 304 6.31 -12.83 -5.96
CA SER A 304 6.76 -13.01 -7.34
C SER A 304 7.96 -13.96 -7.43
N LEU A 305 8.10 -14.64 -8.57
CA LEU A 305 9.31 -15.38 -8.92
C LEU A 305 10.56 -14.47 -9.04
N ARG A 306 10.38 -13.16 -9.14
CA ARG A 306 11.48 -12.18 -9.24
C ARG A 306 11.93 -11.66 -7.89
N ASP A 307 11.11 -11.80 -6.83
CA ASP A 307 11.45 -11.29 -5.50
C ASP A 307 12.77 -11.88 -5.02
N ASP A 308 13.59 -11.03 -4.43
CA ASP A 308 14.86 -11.44 -3.82
C ASP A 308 14.61 -11.93 -2.39
N VAL A 309 15.39 -12.93 -1.97
CA VAL A 309 15.41 -13.42 -0.59
C VAL A 309 16.73 -13.01 0.04
N PRO A 310 16.75 -11.96 0.88
CA PRO A 310 17.97 -11.47 1.53
C PRO A 310 18.70 -12.59 2.28
N ARG A 311 20.03 -12.58 2.25
CA ARG A 311 20.83 -13.60 2.96
C ARG A 311 20.61 -13.62 4.48
N ALA A 312 20.14 -12.51 5.02
CA ALA A 312 19.81 -12.36 6.43
C ALA A 312 18.45 -12.94 6.83
N ALA A 313 17.67 -13.40 5.86
CA ALA A 313 16.39 -14.02 6.17
C ALA A 313 16.57 -15.52 6.49
N ASP A 314 15.86 -15.97 7.54
CA ASP A 314 15.83 -17.36 8.02
C ASP A 314 14.88 -18.25 7.21
N GLY A 315 14.50 -17.82 6.01
CA GLY A 315 13.62 -18.56 5.12
C GLY A 315 12.50 -17.70 4.54
N ILE A 316 11.51 -18.36 3.96
CA ILE A 316 10.33 -17.73 3.38
C ILE A 316 9.13 -18.08 4.25
N GLY A 317 8.58 -17.08 4.94
CA GLY A 317 7.45 -17.26 5.86
C GLY A 317 6.08 -17.16 5.18
N LEU A 318 6.02 -16.63 3.96
CA LEU A 318 4.79 -16.57 3.18
C LEU A 318 5.10 -16.48 1.69
N VAL A 319 4.64 -17.45 0.91
CA VAL A 319 4.50 -17.32 -0.54
C VAL A 319 3.03 -16.99 -0.84
N ARG A 320 2.79 -15.80 -1.39
CA ARG A 320 1.46 -15.35 -1.82
C ARG A 320 1.16 -15.90 -3.20
N THR A 321 0.64 -17.11 -3.29
CA THR A 321 0.48 -17.83 -4.56
C THR A 321 -0.51 -17.16 -5.52
N GLU A 322 -1.51 -16.46 -4.99
CA GLU A 322 -2.45 -15.66 -5.77
C GLU A 322 -1.73 -14.54 -6.56
N LEU A 323 -0.60 -14.04 -6.04
CA LEU A 323 0.22 -13.02 -6.71
C LEU A 323 1.23 -13.65 -7.67
N VAL A 324 1.85 -14.78 -7.29
CA VAL A 324 2.79 -15.52 -8.14
C VAL A 324 2.12 -15.91 -9.47
N PHE A 325 0.82 -16.22 -9.44
CA PHE A 325 0.04 -16.62 -10.62
C PHE A 325 -0.98 -15.57 -11.07
N ALA A 326 -0.82 -14.31 -10.64
CA ALA A 326 -1.67 -13.21 -11.05
C ALA A 326 -1.66 -13.00 -12.58
N GLY A 327 -2.78 -12.47 -13.11
CA GLY A 327 -2.91 -12.12 -14.53
C GLY A 327 -3.14 -13.30 -15.48
N ARG A 328 -3.28 -14.52 -14.98
CA ARG A 328 -3.59 -15.70 -15.81
C ARG A 328 -5.11 -15.79 -16.06
N SER A 329 -5.47 -16.18 -17.28
CA SER A 329 -6.87 -16.46 -17.65
C SER A 329 -7.31 -17.90 -17.31
N THR A 330 -6.36 -18.80 -17.03
CA THR A 330 -6.60 -20.22 -16.69
C THR A 330 -5.83 -20.61 -15.44
N ALA A 331 -6.38 -21.58 -14.67
CA ALA A 331 -5.73 -22.13 -13.50
C ALA A 331 -4.34 -22.70 -13.86
N PRO A 332 -3.30 -22.42 -13.06
CA PRO A 332 -1.98 -23.01 -13.29
C PRO A 332 -2.01 -24.53 -13.04
N SER A 333 -1.39 -25.29 -13.94
CA SER A 333 -1.27 -26.75 -13.81
C SER A 333 -0.37 -27.13 -12.62
N GLU A 334 -0.49 -28.37 -12.13
CA GLU A 334 0.38 -28.93 -11.09
C GLU A 334 1.87 -28.75 -11.41
N ARG A 335 2.25 -29.00 -12.66
CA ARG A 335 3.65 -28.88 -13.10
C ARG A 335 4.16 -27.44 -13.03
N GLU A 336 3.36 -26.48 -13.47
CA GLU A 336 3.71 -25.05 -13.42
C GLU A 336 3.84 -24.58 -11.97
N GLN A 337 2.90 -24.96 -11.11
CA GLN A 337 2.93 -24.62 -9.69
C GLN A 337 4.15 -25.25 -8.99
N ALA A 338 4.40 -26.55 -9.21
CA ALA A 338 5.54 -27.23 -8.60
C ALA A 338 6.88 -26.61 -9.05
N ALA A 339 7.01 -26.24 -10.33
CA ALA A 339 8.19 -25.54 -10.84
C ALA A 339 8.38 -24.17 -10.19
N ALA A 340 7.30 -23.40 -10.02
CA ALA A 340 7.34 -22.11 -9.36
C ALA A 340 7.75 -22.24 -7.89
N TYR A 341 7.17 -23.19 -7.15
CA TYR A 341 7.51 -23.44 -5.74
C TYR A 341 8.96 -23.88 -5.59
N ALA A 342 9.46 -24.73 -6.47
CA ALA A 342 10.87 -25.15 -6.47
C ALA A 342 11.81 -23.97 -6.76
N ALA A 343 11.48 -23.11 -7.71
CA ALA A 343 12.26 -21.92 -8.03
C ALA A 343 12.31 -20.92 -6.87
N ILE A 344 11.20 -20.71 -6.18
CA ILE A 344 11.13 -19.87 -4.96
C ILE A 344 11.94 -20.52 -3.84
N ALA A 345 11.79 -21.83 -3.63
CA ALA A 345 12.49 -22.55 -2.57
C ALA A 345 14.01 -22.57 -2.75
N ALA A 346 14.50 -22.60 -3.99
CA ALA A 346 15.93 -22.48 -4.26
C ALA A 346 16.54 -21.18 -3.70
N LYS A 347 15.77 -20.09 -3.66
CA LYS A 347 16.20 -18.82 -3.07
C LYS A 347 16.29 -18.86 -1.54
N ALA A 348 15.56 -19.76 -0.89
CA ALA A 348 15.58 -19.94 0.56
C ALA A 348 16.84 -20.72 1.06
N ARG A 349 17.66 -21.22 0.14
CA ARG A 349 18.95 -21.86 0.47
C ARG A 349 18.85 -23.00 1.48
N GLY A 350 17.80 -23.82 1.37
CA GLY A 350 17.53 -24.95 2.26
C GLY A 350 16.70 -24.59 3.51
N ALA A 351 16.42 -23.31 3.75
CA ALA A 351 15.54 -22.89 4.83
C ALA A 351 14.06 -23.15 4.48
N ARG A 352 13.20 -23.10 5.52
CA ARG A 352 11.75 -23.33 5.40
C ARG A 352 11.07 -22.38 4.43
N VAL A 353 10.14 -22.89 3.65
CA VAL A 353 9.26 -22.15 2.73
C VAL A 353 7.81 -22.49 3.03
N ILE A 354 7.02 -21.48 3.38
CA ILE A 354 5.59 -21.62 3.65
C ILE A 354 4.81 -21.14 2.41
N VAL A 355 4.16 -22.08 1.73
CA VAL A 355 3.34 -21.83 0.55
C VAL A 355 1.89 -21.68 0.98
N ARG A 356 1.34 -20.46 0.91
CA ARG A 356 -0.07 -20.24 1.17
C ARG A 356 -0.89 -20.71 -0.03
N LEU A 357 -1.96 -21.47 0.22
CA LEU A 357 -2.95 -21.80 -0.81
C LEU A 357 -3.58 -20.52 -1.35
N PHE A 358 -4.22 -20.59 -2.52
CA PHE A 358 -4.81 -19.42 -3.17
C PHE A 358 -5.78 -18.69 -2.24
N ASP A 359 -5.45 -17.47 -1.88
CA ASP A 359 -6.34 -16.54 -1.17
C ASP A 359 -7.07 -15.69 -2.21
N ALA A 360 -8.06 -16.31 -2.86
CA ALA A 360 -8.86 -15.72 -3.93
C ALA A 360 -10.27 -15.35 -3.43
N GLY A 361 -10.96 -14.50 -4.20
CA GLY A 361 -12.30 -14.00 -3.90
C GLY A 361 -12.27 -12.61 -3.25
N GLY A 362 -13.43 -11.96 -3.17
CA GLY A 362 -13.56 -10.59 -2.67
C GLY A 362 -12.83 -9.58 -3.54
N ASP A 363 -11.85 -8.90 -2.97
CA ASP A 363 -11.00 -7.89 -3.61
C ASP A 363 -9.87 -8.45 -4.51
N LYS A 364 -9.75 -9.78 -4.60
CA LYS A 364 -8.70 -10.48 -5.36
C LYS A 364 -9.32 -11.29 -6.51
N PRO A 365 -9.61 -10.64 -7.66
CA PRO A 365 -10.23 -11.33 -8.79
C PRO A 365 -9.29 -12.39 -9.34
N THR A 366 -9.79 -13.63 -9.36
CA THR A 366 -9.09 -14.77 -9.94
C THR A 366 -10.01 -15.36 -11.02
N PRO A 367 -9.84 -15.01 -12.31
CA PRO A 367 -10.80 -15.32 -13.38
C PRO A 367 -11.15 -16.81 -13.52
N TRP A 368 -10.24 -17.68 -13.13
CA TRP A 368 -10.39 -19.14 -13.18
C TRP A 368 -10.92 -19.77 -11.88
N LEU A 369 -11.18 -18.95 -10.84
CA LEU A 369 -11.87 -19.32 -9.61
C LEU A 369 -13.16 -18.49 -9.51
N ALA A 370 -14.16 -18.81 -10.34
CA ALA A 370 -15.41 -18.09 -10.33
C ALA A 370 -16.13 -18.28 -8.99
N THR A 371 -16.49 -17.16 -8.36
CA THR A 371 -17.41 -17.18 -7.21
C THR A 371 -18.84 -17.37 -7.73
N PRO A 372 -19.62 -18.34 -7.20
CA PRO A 372 -21.04 -18.43 -7.55
C PRO A 372 -21.76 -17.12 -7.17
N SER A 373 -22.52 -16.53 -8.11
CA SER A 373 -23.20 -15.23 -7.95
C SER A 373 -24.11 -15.11 -6.72
N ALA A 374 -24.57 -16.22 -6.14
CA ALA A 374 -25.45 -16.23 -4.97
C ALA A 374 -24.72 -16.14 -3.61
N SER A 375 -23.42 -16.37 -3.59
CA SER A 375 -22.61 -16.40 -2.35
C SER A 375 -21.38 -15.49 -2.43
N GLY A 376 -21.46 -14.34 -3.06
CA GLY A 376 -20.34 -13.42 -3.33
C GLY A 376 -19.35 -13.09 -2.20
N ALA A 377 -19.39 -13.80 -1.11
CA ALA A 377 -18.57 -13.66 0.09
C ALA A 377 -17.56 -14.81 0.31
N ALA A 378 -17.59 -15.91 -0.44
CA ALA A 378 -16.65 -17.03 -0.22
C ALA A 378 -15.22 -16.63 -0.62
N ARG A 379 -14.27 -16.85 0.29
CA ARG A 379 -12.84 -16.50 0.13
C ARG A 379 -11.95 -17.61 0.70
N GLY A 380 -10.68 -17.60 0.26
CA GLY A 380 -9.65 -18.46 0.82
C GLY A 380 -10.03 -19.93 0.82
N ILE A 381 -9.90 -20.61 1.97
CA ILE A 381 -10.15 -22.07 2.05
C ILE A 381 -11.61 -22.45 1.77
N GLU A 382 -12.58 -21.61 2.13
CA GLU A 382 -14.00 -21.86 1.83
C GLU A 382 -14.23 -21.91 0.31
N LEU A 383 -13.68 -20.95 -0.44
CA LEU A 383 -13.75 -20.93 -1.91
C LEU A 383 -13.01 -22.13 -2.52
N LEU A 384 -11.84 -22.46 -2.00
CA LEU A 384 -11.06 -23.62 -2.51
C LEU A 384 -11.77 -24.96 -2.29
N ARG A 385 -12.51 -25.12 -1.21
CA ARG A 385 -13.35 -26.32 -0.97
C ARG A 385 -14.45 -26.46 -2.03
N MET A 386 -14.99 -25.36 -2.55
CA MET A 386 -15.96 -25.37 -3.66
C MET A 386 -15.29 -25.72 -5.00
N HIS A 387 -13.96 -25.54 -5.11
CA HIS A 387 -13.15 -25.84 -6.29
C HIS A 387 -12.11 -26.92 -6.01
N GLU A 388 -12.56 -28.10 -5.56
CA GLU A 388 -11.69 -29.18 -5.06
C GLU A 388 -10.59 -29.58 -6.05
N THR A 389 -10.86 -29.56 -7.36
CA THR A 389 -9.85 -29.84 -8.39
C THR A 389 -8.69 -28.83 -8.35
N VAL A 390 -8.97 -27.55 -8.11
CA VAL A 390 -7.93 -26.51 -7.99
C VAL A 390 -7.14 -26.73 -6.71
N LEU A 391 -7.83 -26.97 -5.61
CA LEU A 391 -7.24 -27.26 -4.30
C LEU A 391 -6.31 -28.47 -4.36
N THR A 392 -6.76 -29.60 -4.88
CA THR A 392 -5.97 -30.83 -4.99
C THR A 392 -4.78 -30.67 -5.91
N THR A 393 -4.95 -29.98 -7.05
CA THR A 393 -3.85 -29.62 -7.96
C THR A 393 -2.76 -28.81 -7.25
N GLN A 394 -3.16 -27.82 -6.42
CA GLN A 394 -2.21 -27.00 -5.67
C GLN A 394 -1.49 -27.81 -4.58
N LEU A 395 -2.21 -28.65 -3.86
CA LEU A 395 -1.64 -29.55 -2.83
C LEU A 395 -0.64 -30.54 -3.44
N HIS A 396 -0.99 -31.19 -4.55
CA HIS A 396 -0.09 -32.11 -5.27
C HIS A 396 1.18 -31.40 -5.74
N ALA A 397 1.04 -30.16 -6.25
CA ALA A 397 2.20 -29.36 -6.64
C ALA A 397 3.13 -29.05 -5.45
N ALA A 398 2.57 -28.71 -4.29
CA ALA A 398 3.35 -28.45 -3.08
C ALA A 398 4.04 -29.74 -2.56
N VAL A 399 3.32 -30.87 -2.52
CA VAL A 399 3.89 -32.17 -2.16
C VAL A 399 5.02 -32.57 -3.10
N ARG A 400 4.84 -32.35 -4.41
CA ARG A 400 5.88 -32.62 -5.41
C ARG A 400 7.12 -31.77 -5.20
N ALA A 401 6.94 -30.45 -4.95
CA ALA A 401 8.05 -29.55 -4.71
C ALA A 401 8.78 -29.83 -3.38
N ARG A 402 8.06 -30.30 -2.35
CA ARG A 402 8.62 -30.71 -1.05
C ARG A 402 9.68 -31.78 -1.14
N ARG A 403 9.69 -32.61 -2.20
CA ARG A 403 10.73 -33.64 -2.38
C ARG A 403 12.15 -33.05 -2.50
N HIS A 404 12.25 -31.76 -2.78
CA HIS A 404 13.52 -31.06 -3.04
C HIS A 404 13.79 -29.91 -2.10
N ALA A 405 12.84 -29.53 -1.21
CA ALA A 405 12.97 -28.39 -0.32
C ALA A 405 12.03 -28.52 0.91
N ASP A 406 12.30 -27.81 2.01
CA ASP A 406 11.44 -27.79 3.21
C ASP A 406 10.21 -26.91 2.98
N ILE A 407 9.25 -27.44 2.19
CA ILE A 407 7.99 -26.76 1.86
C ILE A 407 6.89 -27.20 2.81
N HIS A 408 6.17 -26.22 3.34
CA HIS A 408 4.99 -26.35 4.16
C HIS A 408 3.81 -25.64 3.48
N VAL A 409 2.58 -26.12 3.72
CA VAL A 409 1.35 -25.52 3.20
C VAL A 409 0.68 -24.70 4.28
N LEU A 410 0.13 -23.54 3.92
CA LEU A 410 -0.61 -22.65 4.80
C LEU A 410 -2.02 -22.41 4.23
N LEU A 411 -3.03 -22.66 5.03
CA LEU A 411 -4.44 -22.47 4.67
C LEU A 411 -4.86 -21.02 4.96
N PRO A 412 -5.32 -20.25 3.96
CA PRO A 412 -5.84 -18.90 4.17
C PRO A 412 -7.27 -18.92 4.74
N LEU A 413 -7.61 -17.92 5.53
CA LEU A 413 -8.96 -17.65 6.04
C LEU A 413 -9.63 -18.89 6.72
N VAL A 414 -8.84 -19.63 7.50
CA VAL A 414 -9.34 -20.73 8.32
C VAL A 414 -10.38 -20.20 9.31
N ARG A 415 -11.45 -20.93 9.51
CA ARG A 415 -12.54 -20.58 10.44
C ARG A 415 -12.67 -21.58 11.59
N SER A 416 -12.35 -22.85 11.35
CA SER A 416 -12.41 -23.93 12.34
C SER A 416 -11.36 -25.01 12.06
N ALA A 417 -11.17 -25.90 13.03
CA ALA A 417 -10.31 -27.08 12.90
C ALA A 417 -10.71 -28.00 11.73
N GLU A 418 -12.00 -28.03 11.36
CA GLU A 418 -12.51 -28.83 10.24
C GLU A 418 -11.84 -28.50 8.91
N ASP A 419 -11.49 -27.20 8.69
CA ASP A 419 -10.79 -26.79 7.48
C ASP A 419 -9.41 -27.43 7.37
N VAL A 420 -8.70 -27.52 8.49
CA VAL A 420 -7.37 -28.15 8.57
C VAL A 420 -7.48 -29.68 8.38
N VAL A 421 -8.43 -30.32 9.06
CA VAL A 421 -8.68 -31.75 8.96
C VAL A 421 -9.05 -32.16 7.54
N PHE A 422 -9.90 -31.38 6.87
CA PHE A 422 -10.30 -31.62 5.49
C PHE A 422 -9.09 -31.63 4.55
N VAL A 423 -8.22 -30.58 4.61
CA VAL A 423 -7.05 -30.50 3.73
C VAL A 423 -6.01 -31.57 4.09
N ARG A 424 -5.85 -31.91 5.36
CA ARG A 424 -4.95 -32.99 5.80
C ARG A 424 -5.33 -34.32 5.20
N ALA A 425 -6.62 -34.60 5.09
CA ALA A 425 -7.12 -35.83 4.47
C ALA A 425 -6.79 -35.91 2.97
N LEU A 426 -6.73 -34.75 2.26
CA LEU A 426 -6.36 -34.70 0.84
C LEU A 426 -4.86 -34.91 0.57
N THR A 427 -4.02 -34.88 1.61
CA THR A 427 -2.54 -34.97 1.46
C THR A 427 -1.96 -36.23 2.11
N ASP A 428 -2.78 -37.07 2.72
CA ASP A 428 -2.36 -38.25 3.49
C ASP A 428 -1.23 -37.95 4.49
N GLY A 429 -1.18 -36.73 5.02
CA GLY A 429 -0.13 -36.26 5.93
C GLY A 429 1.26 -36.10 5.31
N SER A 430 1.38 -36.13 3.98
CA SER A 430 2.67 -36.04 3.27
C SER A 430 3.37 -34.68 3.36
N ILE A 431 2.66 -33.64 3.78
CA ILE A 431 3.16 -32.27 3.91
C ILE A 431 2.64 -31.61 5.20
N PRO A 432 3.48 -30.83 5.93
CA PRO A 432 2.99 -30.07 7.07
C PRO A 432 1.99 -29.00 6.66
N ILE A 433 0.91 -28.88 7.44
CA ILE A 433 -0.21 -27.97 7.19
C ILE A 433 -0.32 -26.98 8.33
N GLY A 434 -0.22 -25.70 8.01
CA GLY A 434 -0.47 -24.59 8.93
C GLY A 434 -1.81 -23.93 8.69
N ALA A 435 -2.34 -23.30 9.72
CA ALA A 435 -3.55 -22.49 9.67
C ALA A 435 -3.22 -21.00 9.77
N MET A 436 -3.82 -20.18 8.90
CA MET A 436 -3.74 -18.73 9.02
C MET A 436 -4.91 -18.20 9.84
N ILE A 437 -4.58 -17.68 11.03
CA ILE A 437 -5.55 -17.07 11.95
C ILE A 437 -5.69 -15.60 11.55
N GLU A 438 -6.79 -15.30 10.88
CA GLU A 438 -7.06 -13.95 10.35
C GLU A 438 -8.55 -13.58 10.39
N THR A 439 -9.35 -14.42 11.09
CA THR A 439 -10.78 -14.18 11.35
C THR A 439 -11.08 -14.26 12.84
N GLY A 440 -12.14 -13.58 13.30
CA GLY A 440 -12.59 -13.69 14.69
C GLY A 440 -12.95 -15.13 15.08
N ALA A 441 -13.63 -15.85 14.17
CA ALA A 441 -13.99 -17.27 14.39
C ALA A 441 -12.76 -18.15 14.61
N ALA A 442 -11.68 -17.94 13.84
CA ALA A 442 -10.42 -18.68 14.02
C ALA A 442 -9.74 -18.38 15.36
N VAL A 443 -9.84 -17.13 15.86
CA VAL A 443 -9.34 -16.79 17.21
C VAL A 443 -10.16 -17.48 18.30
N ASP A 444 -11.47 -17.60 18.11
CA ASP A 444 -12.34 -18.28 19.07
C ASP A 444 -12.07 -19.79 19.09
N ASP A 445 -11.85 -20.42 17.93
CA ASP A 445 -11.57 -21.85 17.76
C ASP A 445 -10.07 -22.20 17.73
N VAL A 446 -9.20 -21.27 18.14
CA VAL A 446 -7.73 -21.43 18.03
C VAL A 446 -7.21 -22.69 18.72
N GLU A 447 -7.89 -23.15 19.75
CA GLU A 447 -7.55 -24.35 20.51
C GLU A 447 -7.64 -25.60 19.64
N ALA A 448 -8.78 -25.84 19.03
CA ALA A 448 -8.98 -26.96 18.13
C ALA A 448 -8.17 -26.85 16.83
N ILE A 449 -8.01 -25.62 16.31
CA ILE A 449 -7.17 -25.36 15.13
C ILE A 449 -5.70 -25.72 15.42
N ALA A 450 -5.16 -25.33 16.58
CA ALA A 450 -3.79 -25.64 16.95
C ALA A 450 -3.55 -27.13 17.21
N ASP A 451 -4.57 -27.85 17.66
CA ASP A 451 -4.51 -29.32 17.77
C ASP A 451 -4.43 -29.99 16.39
N ALA A 452 -5.16 -29.48 15.41
CA ALA A 452 -5.22 -30.01 14.04
C ALA A 452 -4.04 -29.59 13.16
N ALA A 453 -3.50 -28.39 13.34
CA ALA A 453 -2.44 -27.81 12.51
C ALA A 453 -1.03 -28.16 13.02
N ASP A 454 -0.02 -28.12 12.13
CA ASP A 454 1.39 -28.34 12.48
C ASP A 454 2.08 -27.05 12.94
N PHE A 455 1.59 -25.89 12.49
CA PHE A 455 2.04 -24.55 12.87
C PHE A 455 0.91 -23.54 12.62
N VAL A 456 1.07 -22.33 13.17
CA VAL A 456 0.11 -21.24 13.06
C VAL A 456 0.77 -20.03 12.43
N CYS A 457 0.08 -19.36 11.52
CA CYS A 457 0.43 -18.02 11.06
C CYS A 457 -0.70 -17.04 11.42
N ILE A 458 -0.37 -15.79 11.72
CA ILE A 458 -1.36 -14.73 11.96
C ILE A 458 -1.33 -13.75 10.80
N GLY A 459 -2.45 -13.61 10.11
CA GLY A 459 -2.69 -12.63 9.05
C GLY A 459 -3.25 -11.34 9.64
N THR A 460 -2.38 -10.42 10.05
CA THR A 460 -2.80 -9.25 10.85
C THR A 460 -3.66 -8.25 10.08
N ASN A 461 -3.61 -8.21 8.75
CA ASN A 461 -4.41 -7.26 7.96
C ASN A 461 -5.91 -7.58 8.05
N ASP A 462 -6.31 -8.82 7.76
CA ASP A 462 -7.69 -9.27 7.86
C ASP A 462 -8.14 -9.37 9.33
N LEU A 463 -7.26 -9.82 10.23
CA LEU A 463 -7.56 -9.89 11.66
C LEU A 463 -7.82 -8.51 12.28
N ALA A 464 -7.03 -7.49 11.90
CA ALA A 464 -7.23 -6.12 12.37
C ALA A 464 -8.54 -5.53 11.84
N ALA A 465 -8.87 -5.77 10.57
CA ALA A 465 -10.15 -5.35 10.00
C ALA A 465 -11.33 -5.96 10.78
N ALA A 466 -11.28 -7.26 11.07
CA ALA A 466 -12.28 -7.96 11.88
C ALA A 466 -12.34 -7.45 13.33
N ALA A 467 -11.18 -7.18 13.95
CA ALA A 467 -11.09 -6.71 15.33
C ALA A 467 -11.64 -5.29 15.52
N LEU A 468 -11.43 -4.41 14.53
CA LEU A 468 -11.75 -2.98 14.61
C LEU A 468 -13.07 -2.63 13.93
N GLY A 469 -13.60 -3.50 13.06
CA GLY A 469 -14.82 -3.24 12.27
C GLY A 469 -14.60 -2.19 11.17
N VAL A 470 -13.39 -2.09 10.64
CA VAL A 470 -12.99 -1.15 9.59
C VAL A 470 -12.57 -1.90 8.33
N SER A 471 -12.36 -1.18 7.23
CA SER A 471 -11.86 -1.80 6.01
C SER A 471 -10.44 -2.34 6.19
N ARG A 472 -10.06 -3.33 5.38
CA ARG A 472 -8.72 -3.94 5.40
C ARG A 472 -7.61 -2.91 5.14
N ALA A 473 -7.85 -1.95 4.26
CA ALA A 473 -6.90 -0.89 3.96
C ALA A 473 -6.65 0.04 5.16
N GLU A 474 -7.69 0.37 5.92
CA GLU A 474 -7.59 1.18 7.13
C GLU A 474 -6.92 0.43 8.29
N ALA A 475 -7.08 -0.89 8.34
CA ALA A 475 -6.58 -1.74 9.43
C ALA A 475 -5.11 -2.15 9.27
N SER A 476 -4.57 -2.20 8.04
CA SER A 476 -3.35 -2.94 7.70
C SER A 476 -2.08 -2.54 8.47
N MET A 477 -1.97 -1.27 8.90
CA MET A 477 -0.82 -0.76 9.68
C MET A 477 -1.21 -0.34 11.10
N THR A 478 -2.41 -0.69 11.55
CA THR A 478 -2.91 -0.23 12.85
C THR A 478 -2.48 -1.16 13.97
N ILE A 479 -1.64 -0.65 14.87
CA ILE A 479 -1.34 -1.31 16.15
C ILE A 479 -2.41 -0.88 17.15
N HIS A 480 -3.28 -1.82 17.55
CA HIS A 480 -4.37 -1.53 18.46
C HIS A 480 -4.41 -2.59 19.59
N PRO A 481 -4.63 -2.19 20.86
CA PRO A 481 -4.64 -3.13 22.00
C PRO A 481 -5.58 -4.32 21.83
N ARG A 482 -6.72 -4.13 21.15
CA ARG A 482 -7.66 -5.23 20.87
C ARG A 482 -7.03 -6.29 19.95
N LEU A 483 -6.35 -5.86 18.88
CA LEU A 483 -5.62 -6.76 17.99
C LEU A 483 -4.50 -7.47 18.74
N LEU A 484 -3.71 -6.73 19.53
CA LEU A 484 -2.60 -7.30 20.30
C LEU A 484 -3.06 -8.35 21.31
N ARG A 485 -4.20 -8.13 21.97
CA ARG A 485 -4.80 -9.15 22.86
C ARG A 485 -5.22 -10.42 22.11
N MET A 486 -5.76 -10.29 20.89
CA MET A 486 -6.07 -11.45 20.05
C MET A 486 -4.79 -12.20 19.66
N ILE A 487 -3.73 -11.48 19.25
CA ILE A 487 -2.43 -12.07 18.95
C ILE A 487 -1.85 -12.80 20.18
N ALA A 488 -1.83 -12.16 21.35
CA ALA A 488 -1.34 -12.76 22.59
C ALA A 488 -2.09 -14.05 22.94
N ARG A 489 -3.41 -14.08 22.78
CA ARG A 489 -4.22 -15.29 22.98
C ARG A 489 -3.82 -16.41 22.02
N VAL A 490 -3.70 -16.08 20.72
CA VAL A 490 -3.31 -17.09 19.71
C VAL A 490 -1.92 -17.64 20.02
N VAL A 491 -0.95 -16.80 20.39
CA VAL A 491 0.40 -17.23 20.78
C VAL A 491 0.36 -18.16 21.97
N ALA A 492 -0.29 -17.76 23.07
CA ALA A 492 -0.34 -18.54 24.31
C ALA A 492 -1.00 -19.92 24.09
N VAL A 493 -2.13 -19.96 23.37
CA VAL A 493 -2.85 -21.20 23.09
C VAL A 493 -2.05 -22.12 22.16
N SER A 494 -1.42 -21.57 21.12
CA SER A 494 -0.60 -22.34 20.18
C SER A 494 0.63 -22.94 20.86
N HIS A 495 1.32 -22.16 21.69
CA HIS A 495 2.49 -22.64 22.45
C HIS A 495 2.12 -23.73 23.45
N ALA A 496 0.97 -23.62 24.13
CA ALA A 496 0.48 -24.68 25.02
C ALA A 496 0.29 -26.03 24.30
N ARG A 497 0.20 -26.01 22.96
CA ARG A 497 0.08 -27.20 22.09
C ARG A 497 1.37 -27.52 21.31
N GLY A 498 2.46 -26.83 21.64
CA GLY A 498 3.75 -27.01 20.97
C GLY A 498 3.78 -26.54 19.52
N ARG A 499 2.91 -25.58 19.16
CA ARG A 499 2.86 -25.01 17.80
C ARG A 499 3.58 -23.66 17.75
N THR A 500 4.41 -23.49 16.73
CA THR A 500 5.07 -22.20 16.46
C THR A 500 4.11 -21.22 15.82
N VAL A 501 4.29 -19.92 16.13
CA VAL A 501 3.46 -18.83 15.61
C VAL A 501 4.31 -17.84 14.79
N THR A 502 3.90 -17.59 13.56
CA THR A 502 4.54 -16.60 12.65
C THR A 502 3.56 -15.47 12.37
N ILE A 503 4.01 -14.21 12.45
CA ILE A 503 3.24 -13.06 11.97
C ILE A 503 3.60 -12.78 10.50
N CYS A 504 2.59 -12.74 9.62
CA CYS A 504 2.78 -12.55 8.16
C CYS A 504 2.19 -11.24 7.62
N GLY A 505 1.44 -10.49 8.44
CA GLY A 505 0.82 -9.24 8.03
C GLY A 505 1.81 -8.06 7.99
N GLU A 506 1.36 -6.94 7.47
CA GLU A 506 2.22 -5.77 7.22
C GLU A 506 2.79 -5.14 8.48
N ILE A 507 2.09 -5.23 9.62
CA ILE A 507 2.62 -4.71 10.90
C ILE A 507 3.92 -5.39 11.34
N ALA A 508 4.20 -6.63 10.90
CA ALA A 508 5.48 -7.29 11.15
C ALA A 508 6.67 -6.54 10.55
N GLY A 509 6.43 -5.74 9.51
CA GLY A 509 7.43 -4.90 8.87
C GLY A 509 7.60 -3.51 9.49
N ASP A 510 6.86 -3.17 10.52
CA ASP A 510 7.05 -1.94 11.30
C ASP A 510 8.04 -2.19 12.45
N GLU A 511 9.02 -1.31 12.61
CA GLU A 511 10.13 -1.50 13.57
C GLU A 511 9.65 -1.47 15.03
N HIS A 512 8.61 -0.69 15.35
CA HIS A 512 8.04 -0.61 16.69
C HIS A 512 7.11 -1.78 16.97
N ALA A 513 6.25 -2.11 15.98
CA ALA A 513 5.38 -3.27 16.09
C ALA A 513 6.17 -4.57 16.26
N ALA A 514 7.30 -4.71 15.58
CA ALA A 514 8.18 -5.88 15.69
C ALA A 514 8.62 -6.12 17.14
N LEU A 515 8.97 -5.06 17.89
CA LEU A 515 9.36 -5.19 19.31
C LEU A 515 8.18 -5.68 20.17
N VAL A 516 6.99 -5.13 19.96
CA VAL A 516 5.76 -5.57 20.63
C VAL A 516 5.47 -7.04 20.34
N LEU A 517 5.51 -7.42 19.05
CA LEU A 517 5.23 -8.79 18.61
C LEU A 517 6.22 -9.80 19.20
N VAL A 518 7.52 -9.44 19.28
CA VAL A 518 8.53 -10.26 19.96
C VAL A 518 8.19 -10.38 21.45
N GLY A 519 7.83 -9.28 22.11
CA GLY A 519 7.39 -9.30 23.51
C GLY A 519 6.11 -10.09 23.77
N LEU A 520 5.23 -10.24 22.78
CA LEU A 520 4.09 -11.14 22.83
C LEU A 520 4.46 -12.61 22.66
N GLY A 521 5.73 -12.93 22.37
CA GLY A 521 6.25 -14.29 22.28
C GLY A 521 6.08 -14.97 20.93
N VAL A 522 5.96 -14.21 19.81
CA VAL A 522 5.91 -14.85 18.49
C VAL A 522 7.24 -15.50 18.13
N ASP A 523 7.23 -16.59 17.36
CA ASP A 523 8.43 -17.35 16.99
C ASP A 523 9.09 -16.83 15.72
N ALA A 524 8.32 -16.15 14.84
CA ALA A 524 8.84 -15.59 13.61
C ALA A 524 8.06 -14.37 13.13
N LEU A 525 8.78 -13.44 12.51
CA LEU A 525 8.22 -12.34 11.73
C LEU A 525 8.49 -12.60 10.24
N SER A 526 7.46 -12.54 9.40
CA SER A 526 7.59 -12.65 7.95
C SER A 526 7.24 -11.31 7.30
N VAL A 527 8.25 -10.67 6.70
CA VAL A 527 8.19 -9.28 6.25
C VAL A 527 8.51 -9.16 4.75
N ALA A 528 8.20 -8.02 4.14
CA ALA A 528 8.65 -7.74 2.78
C ALA A 528 10.20 -7.78 2.70
N PRO A 529 10.81 -8.20 1.57
CA PRO A 529 12.27 -8.28 1.44
C PRO A 529 13.01 -6.99 1.81
N SER A 530 12.44 -5.82 1.48
CA SER A 530 12.96 -4.50 1.81
C SER A 530 12.97 -4.19 3.31
N ARG A 531 12.12 -4.86 4.11
CA ARG A 531 11.98 -4.64 5.55
C ARG A 531 12.89 -5.52 6.41
N VAL A 532 13.52 -6.55 5.84
CA VAL A 532 14.40 -7.47 6.59
C VAL A 532 15.50 -6.72 7.34
N ARG A 533 16.20 -5.80 6.68
CA ARG A 533 17.29 -5.04 7.32
C ARG A 533 16.83 -4.04 8.38
N PRO A 534 15.81 -3.20 8.15
CA PRO A 534 15.26 -2.33 9.19
C PRO A 534 14.83 -3.11 10.44
N ILE A 535 14.09 -4.21 10.26
CA ILE A 535 13.62 -5.04 11.38
C ILE A 535 14.79 -5.69 12.10
N ALA A 536 15.75 -6.30 11.39
CA ALA A 536 16.93 -6.90 12.02
C ALA A 536 17.73 -5.88 12.86
N ARG A 537 17.82 -4.63 12.39
CA ARG A 537 18.46 -3.54 13.15
C ARG A 537 17.66 -3.17 14.39
N ALA A 538 16.36 -3.00 14.27
CA ALA A 538 15.50 -2.68 15.42
C ALA A 538 15.61 -3.76 16.51
N LEU A 539 15.58 -5.03 16.12
CA LEU A 539 15.69 -6.18 17.01
C LEU A 539 17.09 -6.29 17.65
N SER A 540 18.15 -6.07 16.87
CA SER A 540 19.54 -6.19 17.39
C SER A 540 19.89 -5.16 18.44
N ALA A 541 19.18 -4.04 18.49
CA ALA A 541 19.41 -2.95 19.44
C ALA A 541 18.66 -3.13 20.77
N ARG A 542 17.90 -4.23 20.95
CA ARG A 542 17.00 -4.43 22.09
C ARG A 542 17.22 -5.78 22.76
N THR A 543 16.95 -5.81 24.07
CA THR A 543 16.90 -7.05 24.86
C THR A 543 15.48 -7.65 24.82
N ILE A 544 15.36 -8.89 25.27
CA ILE A 544 14.03 -9.51 25.43
C ILE A 544 13.19 -8.77 26.49
N ASP A 545 13.82 -8.26 27.53
CA ASP A 545 13.13 -7.48 28.58
C ASP A 545 12.58 -6.15 28.04
N ASP A 546 13.31 -5.49 27.12
CA ASP A 546 12.79 -4.31 26.42
C ASP A 546 11.52 -4.65 25.61
N CYS A 547 11.54 -5.78 24.91
CA CYS A 547 10.40 -6.25 24.13
C CYS A 547 9.21 -6.60 25.01
N LEU A 548 9.42 -7.31 26.12
CA LEU A 548 8.39 -7.66 27.11
C LEU A 548 7.77 -6.39 27.71
N GLY A 549 8.58 -5.43 28.16
CA GLY A 549 8.10 -4.17 28.71
C GLY A 549 7.29 -3.36 27.69
N THR A 550 7.72 -3.36 26.42
CA THR A 550 6.98 -2.68 25.34
C THR A 550 5.62 -3.35 25.08
N ALA A 551 5.56 -4.68 25.12
CA ALA A 551 4.30 -5.44 24.95
C ALA A 551 3.35 -5.20 26.13
N ASP A 552 3.82 -5.18 27.36
CA ASP A 552 3.01 -4.92 28.54
C ASP A 552 2.35 -3.52 28.50
N VAL A 553 3.11 -2.50 28.10
CA VAL A 553 2.58 -1.15 27.88
C VAL A 553 1.51 -1.16 26.77
N ALA A 554 1.79 -1.85 25.65
CA ALA A 554 0.87 -1.94 24.53
C ALA A 554 -0.48 -2.62 24.87
N LEU A 555 -0.45 -3.58 25.80
CA LEU A 555 -1.65 -4.29 26.26
C LEU A 555 -2.45 -3.52 27.31
N SER A 556 -1.79 -2.69 28.12
CA SER A 556 -2.35 -2.05 29.32
C SER A 556 -2.87 -0.63 29.05
N GLU A 557 -2.19 0.11 28.17
CA GLU A 557 -2.41 1.55 27.99
C GLU A 557 -3.43 1.85 26.89
N PRO A 558 -4.15 3.00 26.98
CA PRO A 558 -4.88 3.54 25.87
C PRO A 558 -3.97 3.81 24.66
N THR A 559 -4.51 3.67 23.44
CA THR A 559 -3.73 3.76 22.18
C THR A 559 -2.87 5.04 22.09
N SER A 560 -3.37 6.18 22.59
CA SER A 560 -2.64 7.45 22.58
C SER A 560 -1.38 7.44 23.46
N HIS A 561 -1.45 6.83 24.65
CA HIS A 561 -0.31 6.70 25.58
C HIS A 561 0.70 5.69 25.06
N PHE A 562 0.22 4.60 24.46
CA PHE A 562 1.06 3.60 23.82
C PHE A 562 1.89 4.20 22.66
N MET A 563 1.27 4.98 21.77
CA MET A 563 1.99 5.66 20.69
C MET A 563 3.05 6.65 21.21
N ALA A 564 2.76 7.36 22.29
CA ALA A 564 3.74 8.23 22.95
C ALA A 564 4.90 7.44 23.57
N HIS A 565 4.64 6.26 24.12
CA HIS A 565 5.67 5.35 24.65
C HIS A 565 6.57 4.83 23.51
N LEU A 566 6.00 4.34 22.41
CA LEU A 566 6.75 3.89 21.24
C LEU A 566 7.70 4.96 20.70
N ASN A 567 7.25 6.22 20.63
CA ASN A 567 8.07 7.33 20.18
C ASN A 567 9.26 7.60 21.14
N ARG A 568 9.07 7.46 22.46
CA ARG A 568 10.16 7.58 23.43
C ARG A 568 11.18 6.46 23.27
N VAL A 569 10.72 5.21 23.18
CA VAL A 569 11.57 4.04 22.98
C VAL A 569 12.37 4.16 21.68
N ALA A 570 11.76 4.64 20.60
CA ALA A 570 12.42 4.90 19.32
C ALA A 570 13.55 5.95 19.45
N ALA A 571 13.35 6.97 20.29
CA ALA A 571 14.34 8.02 20.54
C ALA A 571 15.47 7.59 21.48
N GLY A 572 15.52 6.31 21.91
CA GLY A 572 16.55 5.79 22.83
C GLY A 572 16.29 6.11 24.30
N GLY A 573 15.07 6.56 24.66
CA GLY A 573 14.66 6.74 26.05
C GLY A 573 14.11 5.43 26.65
N THR A 574 14.43 5.18 27.90
CA THR A 574 13.83 4.10 28.71
C THR A 574 12.41 4.47 29.15
#